data_64456f3d94007603b177280504e58b4e
#
_entry.id   64456f3d94007603b177280504e58b4e
#
_cell.length_a   1.000
_cell.length_b   1.000
_cell.length_c   1.000
_cell.angle_alpha   90.00
_cell.angle_beta   90.00
_cell.angle_gamma   90.00
#
_symmetry.space_group_name_H-M   'P 1'
#
loop_
_entity.id
_entity.type
_entity.pdbx_description
1 polymer ?
#
loop_
_entity_poly.entity_id
_entity_poly.type
_entity_poly.pdbx_seq_one_letter_code
_entity_poly.pdbx_strand_id
1 'polypeptide(L)'
;MSDKCNISLVLKRAVAMFRLQTNDATPTEIKTMEFYYTGGSSTFNALTGKGCVNSKQTEKRTVTTQAYKGSASYDVFTFPRADSKELAITVSALDNSDKAIFVRNFKKVPIACNNISYYEGKFFGESADGARASFNISVDAEWSITHYTYNDGSANIGQ
;
A
#
# COMPACT_ATOMS: atom_id res chain seq x y z
N MET A 1 -27.51 27.30 36.64
CA MET A 1 -27.72 25.98 36.00
C MET A 1 -26.70 25.86 34.87
N SER A 2 -25.75 24.94 34.96
CA SER A 2 -24.82 24.72 33.84
C SER A 2 -25.46 23.76 32.87
N ASP A 3 -25.81 24.22 31.68
CA ASP A 3 -26.31 23.37 30.62
C ASP A 3 -25.20 22.38 30.19
N LYS A 4 -25.38 21.09 30.48
CA LYS A 4 -24.48 20.05 30.03
C LYS A 4 -24.73 19.87 28.52
N CYS A 5 -23.83 20.36 27.70
CA CYS A 5 -23.84 20.08 26.26
C CYS A 5 -23.19 18.71 26.01
N ASN A 6 -23.97 17.73 25.55
CA ASN A 6 -23.47 16.42 25.12
C ASN A 6 -23.14 16.51 23.62
N ILE A 7 -21.87 16.41 23.27
CA ILE A 7 -21.40 16.39 21.87
C ILE A 7 -21.03 14.95 21.52
N SER A 8 -21.66 14.38 20.51
CA SER A 8 -21.26 13.10 19.91
C SER A 8 -20.38 13.38 18.71
N LEU A 9 -19.13 12.87 18.74
CA LEU A 9 -18.15 13.05 17.67
C LEU A 9 -17.84 11.68 17.04
N VAL A 10 -18.06 11.57 15.73
CA VAL A 10 -17.68 10.38 14.96
C VAL A 10 -16.39 10.68 14.20
N LEU A 11 -15.29 10.03 14.60
CA LEU A 11 -14.00 10.16 13.93
C LEU A 11 -13.88 9.14 12.79
N LYS A 12 -13.39 9.59 11.63
CA LYS A 12 -13.06 8.76 10.48
C LYS A 12 -11.59 8.91 10.12
N ARG A 13 -10.94 7.80 9.75
CA ARG A 13 -9.55 7.85 9.26
C ARG A 13 -9.48 8.63 7.96
N ALA A 14 -8.59 9.60 7.90
CA ALA A 14 -8.36 10.42 6.70
C ALA A 14 -7.38 9.76 5.71
N VAL A 15 -6.61 8.75 6.16
CA VAL A 15 -5.60 8.07 5.35
C VAL A 15 -6.16 6.86 4.61
N ALA A 16 -5.53 6.54 3.48
CA ALA A 16 -5.55 5.24 2.83
C ALA A 16 -4.26 4.49 3.16
N MET A 17 -4.31 3.16 3.13
CA MET A 17 -3.16 2.30 3.31
C MET A 17 -2.97 1.41 2.08
N PHE A 18 -1.74 1.28 1.62
CA PHE A 18 -1.31 0.21 0.75
C PHE A 18 -0.55 -0.80 1.60
N ARG A 19 -0.96 -2.06 1.53
CA ARG A 19 -0.28 -3.18 2.20
C ARG A 19 0.22 -4.17 1.17
N LEU A 20 1.51 -4.46 1.22
CA LEU A 20 2.13 -5.54 0.48
C LEU A 20 2.43 -6.70 1.43
N GLN A 21 1.79 -7.83 1.20
CA GLN A 21 2.07 -9.10 1.87
C GLN A 21 2.88 -9.99 0.94
N THR A 22 4.14 -10.26 1.27
CA THR A 22 4.94 -11.26 0.54
C THR A 22 4.69 -12.64 1.12
N ASN A 23 4.49 -13.65 0.27
CA ASN A 23 4.24 -15.05 0.67
C ASN A 23 5.48 -15.93 0.52
N ASP A 24 6.58 -15.33 0.06
CA ASP A 24 7.89 -15.96 -0.08
C ASP A 24 8.92 -15.36 0.88
N ALA A 25 9.92 -16.16 1.24
CA ALA A 25 11.02 -15.69 2.08
C ALA A 25 11.85 -14.65 1.35
N THR A 26 12.20 -13.58 2.04
CA THR A 26 13.10 -12.56 1.51
C THR A 26 14.50 -13.13 1.34
N PRO A 27 15.15 -12.99 0.17
CA PRO A 27 16.54 -13.37 -0.03
C PRO A 27 17.47 -12.67 0.94
N THR A 28 18.50 -13.35 1.42
CA THR A 28 19.38 -12.86 2.50
C THR A 28 20.23 -11.64 2.12
N GLU A 29 20.43 -11.40 0.83
CA GLU A 29 21.08 -10.21 0.29
C GLU A 29 20.23 -8.95 0.39
N ILE A 30 18.90 -9.07 0.48
CA ILE A 30 17.98 -7.94 0.58
C ILE A 30 17.96 -7.42 2.01
N LYS A 31 18.13 -6.12 2.18
CA LYS A 31 18.14 -5.46 3.50
C LYS A 31 17.04 -4.42 3.66
N THR A 32 16.56 -3.87 2.56
CA THR A 32 15.58 -2.78 2.58
C THR A 32 14.53 -2.99 1.50
N MET A 33 13.28 -2.75 1.84
CA MET A 33 12.18 -2.59 0.89
C MET A 33 11.91 -1.09 0.73
N GLU A 34 12.05 -0.58 -0.48
CA GLU A 34 11.77 0.83 -0.81
C GLU A 34 10.47 0.92 -1.59
N PHE A 35 9.61 1.85 -1.16
CA PHE A 35 8.32 2.15 -1.75
C PHE A 35 8.37 3.56 -2.32
N TYR A 36 8.38 3.70 -3.64
CA TYR A 36 8.23 4.96 -4.33
C TYR A 36 6.81 5.05 -4.90
N TYR A 37 6.06 6.08 -4.56
CA TYR A 37 4.69 6.20 -5.02
C TYR A 37 4.25 7.63 -5.28
N THR A 38 3.26 7.77 -6.19
CA THR A 38 2.65 9.01 -6.64
C THR A 38 1.13 8.85 -6.71
N GLY A 39 0.40 9.96 -6.77
CA GLY A 39 -1.07 9.97 -6.84
C GLY A 39 -1.75 10.27 -5.51
N GLY A 40 -1.07 10.04 -4.39
CA GLY A 40 -1.50 10.43 -3.05
C GLY A 40 -0.92 11.79 -2.62
N SER A 41 -1.12 12.13 -1.35
CA SER A 41 -0.62 13.35 -0.75
C SER A 41 0.05 13.07 0.60
N SER A 42 1.17 13.74 0.84
CA SER A 42 1.83 13.82 2.16
C SER A 42 1.23 14.91 3.05
N THR A 43 0.40 15.78 2.50
CA THR A 43 -0.18 16.94 3.19
C THR A 43 -1.70 16.82 3.26
N PHE A 44 -2.24 17.01 4.46
CA PHE A 44 -3.66 16.91 4.76
C PHE A 44 -4.30 18.29 4.92
N ASN A 45 -5.46 18.46 4.31
CA ASN A 45 -6.31 19.62 4.50
C ASN A 45 -7.47 19.26 5.44
N ALA A 46 -7.43 19.80 6.66
CA ALA A 46 -8.42 19.49 7.69
C ALA A 46 -9.85 19.99 7.34
N LEU A 47 -9.96 21.05 6.53
CA LEU A 47 -11.28 21.58 6.11
C LEU A 47 -11.97 20.67 5.11
N THR A 48 -11.21 20.06 4.19
CA THR A 48 -11.76 19.19 3.15
C THR A 48 -11.72 17.72 3.51
N GLY A 49 -10.93 17.33 4.52
CA GLY A 49 -10.70 15.93 4.88
C GLY A 49 -9.90 15.15 3.81
N LYS A 50 -9.16 15.83 2.94
CA LYS A 50 -8.44 15.26 1.79
C LYS A 50 -6.98 15.69 1.75
N GLY A 51 -6.18 14.94 0.99
CA GLY A 51 -4.85 15.36 0.59
C GLY A 51 -4.91 16.55 -0.38
N CYS A 52 -3.99 17.49 -0.24
CA CYS A 52 -4.04 18.76 -0.99
C CYS A 52 -2.91 18.94 -2.01
N VAL A 53 -1.89 18.07 -2.02
CA VAL A 53 -0.80 18.13 -3.01
C VAL A 53 -0.56 16.76 -3.63
N ASN A 54 -0.16 16.74 -4.91
CA ASN A 54 0.29 15.51 -5.56
C ASN A 54 1.76 15.26 -5.15
N SER A 55 1.96 14.42 -4.16
CA SER A 55 3.28 14.14 -3.61
C SER A 55 3.96 12.96 -4.34
N LYS A 56 5.25 13.11 -4.59
CA LYS A 56 6.15 11.98 -4.82
C LYS A 56 6.71 11.57 -3.47
N GLN A 57 6.42 10.35 -3.04
CA GLN A 57 6.80 9.87 -1.72
C GLN A 57 7.72 8.66 -1.87
N THR A 58 8.75 8.61 -1.03
CA THR A 58 9.66 7.47 -0.93
C THR A 58 9.76 7.07 0.52
N GLU A 59 9.47 5.81 0.81
CA GLU A 59 9.58 5.25 2.14
C GLU A 59 10.43 3.98 2.10
N LYS A 60 11.33 3.84 3.08
CA LYS A 60 12.16 2.64 3.23
C LYS A 60 11.72 1.87 4.47
N ARG A 61 11.68 0.54 4.35
CA ARG A 61 11.40 -0.40 5.44
C ARG A 61 12.53 -1.40 5.52
N THR A 62 13.17 -1.49 6.69
CA THR A 62 14.19 -2.51 6.95
C THR A 62 13.55 -3.89 6.96
N VAL A 63 14.19 -4.84 6.30
CA VAL A 63 13.77 -6.24 6.30
C VAL A 63 13.98 -6.85 7.68
N THR A 64 12.92 -7.42 8.25
CA THR A 64 12.96 -8.04 9.57
C THR A 64 13.51 -9.46 9.50
N THR A 65 14.02 -9.98 10.62
CA THR A 65 14.48 -11.37 10.72
C THR A 65 13.38 -12.36 10.32
N GLN A 66 12.12 -12.06 10.61
CA GLN A 66 10.99 -12.92 10.25
C GLN A 66 10.79 -12.99 8.73
N ALA A 67 11.01 -11.90 8.00
CA ALA A 67 10.89 -11.85 6.54
C ALA A 67 11.84 -12.83 5.83
N TYR A 68 13.00 -13.10 6.39
CA TYR A 68 13.95 -14.09 5.85
C TYR A 68 13.50 -15.54 6.05
N LYS A 69 12.54 -15.78 6.96
CA LYS A 69 12.02 -17.13 7.29
C LYS A 69 10.73 -17.45 6.55
N GLY A 70 10.06 -16.47 5.98
CA GLY A 70 8.77 -16.66 5.34
C GLY A 70 8.11 -15.35 4.95
N SER A 71 6.80 -15.30 5.10
CA SER A 71 5.99 -14.15 4.72
C SER A 71 6.30 -12.89 5.53
N ALA A 72 6.15 -11.73 4.88
CA ALA A 72 6.29 -10.42 5.51
C ALA A 72 5.23 -9.44 5.01
N SER A 73 4.87 -8.48 5.86
CA SER A 73 3.91 -7.42 5.53
C SER A 73 4.57 -6.05 5.61
N TYR A 74 4.29 -5.20 4.63
CA TYR A 74 4.83 -3.84 4.52
C TYR A 74 3.70 -2.87 4.23
N ASP A 75 3.57 -1.84 5.07
CA ASP A 75 2.51 -0.83 4.98
C ASP A 75 3.08 0.54 4.63
N VAL A 76 2.41 1.24 3.72
CA VAL A 76 2.62 2.66 3.45
C VAL A 76 1.29 3.40 3.46
N PHE A 77 1.32 4.67 3.89
CA PHE A 77 0.13 5.47 4.11
C PHE A 77 0.18 6.74 3.27
N THR A 78 -1.00 7.17 2.81
CA THR A 78 -1.13 8.43 2.08
C THR A 78 -2.49 9.05 2.31
N PHE A 79 -2.62 10.37 2.13
CA PHE A 79 -3.92 11.01 2.09
C PHE A 79 -4.49 10.95 0.67
N PRO A 80 -5.68 10.32 0.47
CA PRO A 80 -6.36 10.35 -0.81
C PRO A 80 -6.72 11.80 -1.20
N ARG A 81 -6.50 12.14 -2.46
CA ARG A 81 -6.83 13.46 -3.02
C ARG A 81 -8.25 13.44 -3.59
N ALA A 82 -8.84 14.63 -3.74
CA ALA A 82 -10.16 14.77 -4.35
C ALA A 82 -10.16 14.43 -5.85
N ASP A 83 -9.05 14.72 -6.52
CA ASP A 83 -8.84 14.59 -7.97
C ASP A 83 -8.08 13.30 -8.37
N SER A 84 -7.68 12.48 -7.42
CA SER A 84 -7.01 11.20 -7.68
C SER A 84 -7.50 10.13 -6.72
N LYS A 85 -7.92 9.01 -7.28
CA LYS A 85 -8.38 7.82 -6.53
C LYS A 85 -7.42 6.64 -6.67
N GLU A 86 -6.26 6.85 -7.28
CA GLU A 86 -5.30 5.79 -7.61
C GLU A 86 -3.87 6.22 -7.29
N LEU A 87 -3.06 5.24 -6.87
CA LEU A 87 -1.61 5.37 -6.78
C LEU A 87 -0.93 4.61 -7.93
N ALA A 88 0.25 5.10 -8.28
CA ALA A 88 1.26 4.30 -8.95
C ALA A 88 2.38 4.05 -7.93
N ILE A 89 2.70 2.79 -7.67
CA ILE A 89 3.69 2.38 -6.65
C ILE A 89 4.75 1.51 -7.33
N THR A 90 6.02 1.87 -7.13
CA THR A 90 7.17 1.01 -7.43
C THR A 90 7.73 0.52 -6.11
N VAL A 91 7.85 -0.80 -5.97
CA VAL A 91 8.49 -1.43 -4.81
C VAL A 91 9.80 -2.02 -5.26
N SER A 92 10.89 -1.60 -4.62
CA SER A 92 12.25 -2.06 -4.89
C SER A 92 12.82 -2.76 -3.67
N ALA A 93 13.32 -3.98 -3.85
CA ALA A 93 14.07 -4.70 -2.83
C ALA A 93 15.56 -4.41 -3.04
N LEU A 94 16.18 -3.78 -2.04
CA LEU A 94 17.53 -3.25 -2.09
C LEU A 94 18.51 -4.10 -1.27
N ASP A 95 19.74 -4.23 -1.78
CA ASP A 95 20.86 -4.83 -1.04
C ASP A 95 21.52 -3.84 -0.07
N ASN A 96 22.64 -4.24 0.54
CA ASN A 96 23.43 -3.39 1.45
C ASN A 96 24.03 -2.13 0.79
N SER A 97 24.11 -2.09 -0.53
CA SER A 97 24.67 -0.98 -1.29
C SER A 97 23.58 -0.08 -1.88
N ASP A 98 22.34 -0.21 -1.42
CA ASP A 98 21.14 0.46 -1.96
C ASP A 98 20.87 0.13 -3.45
N LYS A 99 21.42 -0.98 -3.96
CA LYS A 99 21.15 -1.45 -5.33
C LYS A 99 19.87 -2.26 -5.36
N ALA A 100 18.96 -1.92 -6.27
CA ALA A 100 17.72 -2.66 -6.49
C ALA A 100 18.03 -4.02 -7.16
N ILE A 101 17.66 -5.10 -6.48
CA ILE A 101 17.78 -6.49 -6.97
C ILE A 101 16.44 -6.95 -7.56
N PHE A 102 15.33 -6.63 -6.91
CA PHE A 102 13.98 -6.90 -7.41
C PHE A 102 13.19 -5.60 -7.48
N VAL A 103 12.39 -5.45 -8.53
CA VAL A 103 11.51 -4.29 -8.71
C VAL A 103 10.14 -4.77 -9.18
N ARG A 104 9.08 -4.30 -8.54
CA ARG A 104 7.68 -4.53 -8.93
C ARG A 104 6.93 -3.21 -9.05
N ASN A 105 6.13 -3.08 -10.09
CA ASN A 105 5.34 -1.89 -10.36
C ASN A 105 3.85 -2.21 -10.20
N PHE A 106 3.18 -1.49 -9.33
CA PHE A 106 1.73 -1.55 -9.12
C PHE A 106 1.12 -0.27 -9.69
N LYS A 107 0.34 -0.43 -10.75
CA LYS A 107 -0.36 0.69 -11.42
C LYS A 107 -1.82 0.66 -11.03
N LYS A 108 -2.45 1.85 -10.98
CA LYS A 108 -3.87 2.02 -10.67
C LYS A 108 -4.28 1.37 -9.35
N VAL A 109 -3.44 1.49 -8.33
CA VAL A 109 -3.75 1.03 -6.98
C VAL A 109 -4.85 1.92 -6.42
N PRO A 110 -6.07 1.40 -6.19
CA PRO A 110 -7.17 2.24 -5.72
C PRO A 110 -6.92 2.72 -4.29
N ILE A 111 -7.25 3.98 -4.02
CA ILE A 111 -7.14 4.56 -2.69
C ILE A 111 -8.41 5.31 -2.32
N ALA A 112 -8.86 5.11 -1.09
CA ALA A 112 -9.92 5.90 -0.46
C ALA A 112 -9.63 6.07 1.03
N CYS A 113 -10.19 7.12 1.63
CA CYS A 113 -10.09 7.32 3.09
C CYS A 113 -10.63 6.08 3.80
N ASN A 114 -9.93 5.64 4.83
CA ASN A 114 -10.26 4.46 5.62
C ASN A 114 -10.32 3.14 4.83
N ASN A 115 -9.58 3.03 3.73
CA ASN A 115 -9.45 1.79 2.95
C ASN A 115 -8.02 1.27 2.94
N ILE A 116 -7.88 -0.06 2.91
CA ILE A 116 -6.63 -0.76 2.66
C ILE A 116 -6.68 -1.31 1.24
N SER A 117 -5.67 -1.00 0.43
CA SER A 117 -5.38 -1.72 -0.80
C SER A 117 -4.36 -2.79 -0.46
N TYR A 118 -4.82 -4.02 -0.38
CA TYR A 118 -4.05 -5.17 0.08
C TYR A 118 -3.62 -6.03 -1.10
N TYR A 119 -2.31 -6.19 -1.25
CA TYR A 119 -1.67 -6.98 -2.29
C TYR A 119 -0.91 -8.13 -1.66
N GLU A 120 -1.25 -9.35 -2.03
CA GLU A 120 -0.65 -10.58 -1.50
C GLU A 120 -0.12 -11.45 -2.63
N GLY A 121 1.12 -11.90 -2.51
CA GLY A 121 1.72 -12.78 -3.51
C GLY A 121 3.21 -13.04 -3.27
N LYS A 122 3.81 -13.76 -4.23
CA LYS A 122 5.27 -13.98 -4.25
C LYS A 122 5.95 -12.75 -4.84
N PHE A 123 6.83 -12.13 -4.08
CA PHE A 123 7.56 -10.94 -4.51
C PHE A 123 8.92 -11.30 -5.13
N PHE A 124 9.64 -12.26 -4.58
CA PHE A 124 11.01 -12.63 -4.93
C PHE A 124 11.09 -13.82 -5.88
N GLY A 125 10.06 -14.68 -5.91
CA GLY A 125 10.04 -15.85 -6.79
C GLY A 125 9.78 -15.49 -8.25
N GLU A 126 10.39 -16.23 -9.19
CA GLU A 126 9.88 -16.31 -10.54
C GLU A 126 8.58 -17.09 -10.51
N SER A 127 7.53 -16.62 -11.20
CA SER A 127 6.39 -17.48 -11.46
C SER A 127 6.85 -18.57 -12.44
N ALA A 128 6.41 -19.81 -12.22
CA ALA A 128 6.85 -20.98 -12.97
C ALA A 128 6.65 -20.92 -14.51
N ASP A 129 5.96 -19.89 -14.99
CA ASP A 129 5.64 -19.68 -16.41
C ASP A 129 6.27 -18.43 -17.03
N GLY A 130 7.25 -17.78 -16.38
CA GLY A 130 7.77 -16.50 -16.88
C GLY A 130 6.70 -15.39 -16.91
N ALA A 131 5.50 -15.70 -16.45
CA ALA A 131 4.37 -14.80 -16.35
C ALA A 131 4.29 -14.23 -14.94
N ARG A 132 4.29 -12.96 -14.86
CA ARG A 132 3.89 -11.99 -13.84
C ARG A 132 3.38 -12.58 -12.51
N ALA A 133 4.02 -12.19 -11.41
CA ALA A 133 3.54 -12.52 -10.07
C ALA A 133 2.06 -12.13 -9.94
N SER A 134 1.19 -13.11 -9.70
CA SER A 134 -0.21 -12.84 -9.39
C SER A 134 -0.32 -12.44 -7.92
N PHE A 135 -0.86 -11.26 -7.66
CA PHE A 135 -1.18 -10.80 -6.32
C PHE A 135 -2.70 -10.91 -6.12
N ASN A 136 -3.11 -11.56 -5.04
CA ASN A 136 -4.50 -11.52 -4.60
C ASN A 136 -4.73 -10.27 -3.75
N ILE A 137 -5.86 -9.61 -3.96
CA ILE A 137 -6.23 -8.41 -3.22
C ILE A 137 -7.40 -8.75 -2.30
N SER A 138 -7.23 -8.53 -1.00
CA SER A 138 -8.31 -8.61 -0.01
C SER A 138 -8.25 -7.41 0.93
N VAL A 139 -9.33 -7.17 1.69
CA VAL A 139 -9.44 -6.00 2.56
C VAL A 139 -9.92 -6.39 3.95
N ASP A 140 -9.34 -5.79 4.97
CA ASP A 140 -9.61 -6.07 6.38
C ASP A 140 -10.91 -5.40 6.86
N ALA A 141 -11.69 -6.11 7.69
CA ALA A 141 -13.04 -5.75 8.14
C ALA A 141 -13.13 -4.51 9.05
N GLU A 142 -12.04 -4.07 9.65
CA GLU A 142 -11.98 -2.81 10.43
C GLU A 142 -11.83 -1.55 9.55
N TRP A 143 -11.55 -1.75 8.27
CA TRP A 143 -11.49 -0.74 7.23
C TRP A 143 -12.60 -1.03 6.23
N SER A 144 -13.15 -0.04 5.56
CA SER A 144 -14.18 -0.26 4.53
C SER A 144 -13.67 -1.18 3.42
N ILE A 145 -14.44 -2.23 3.10
CA ILE A 145 -14.02 -3.32 2.22
C ILE A 145 -14.27 -2.96 0.76
N THR A 146 -13.24 -3.09 -0.08
CA THR A 146 -13.39 -3.21 -1.54
C THR A 146 -12.41 -4.28 -2.02
N HIS A 147 -12.92 -5.34 -2.65
CA HIS A 147 -12.09 -6.42 -3.20
C HIS A 147 -11.68 -6.09 -4.63
N TYR A 148 -10.40 -6.27 -4.94
CA TYR A 148 -9.88 -6.16 -6.29
C TYR A 148 -9.06 -7.40 -6.63
N THR A 149 -9.27 -7.96 -7.81
CA THR A 149 -8.44 -9.05 -8.35
C THR A 149 -7.56 -8.45 -9.44
N TYR A 150 -6.26 -8.64 -9.34
CA TYR A 150 -5.31 -8.16 -10.31
C TYR A 150 -4.85 -9.33 -11.19
N ASN A 151 -5.25 -9.30 -12.45
CA ASN A 151 -4.71 -10.13 -13.48
C ASN A 151 -4.11 -9.22 -14.54
N ASP A 152 -2.83 -9.41 -14.86
CA ASP A 152 -2.22 -8.90 -16.08
C ASP A 152 -2.03 -7.38 -16.19
N GLY A 153 -1.82 -6.68 -15.09
CA GLY A 153 -1.58 -5.24 -15.09
C GLY A 153 -2.84 -4.39 -15.22
N SER A 154 -4.02 -4.98 -15.22
CA SER A 154 -5.32 -4.29 -15.17
C SER A 154 -6.04 -4.64 -13.87
N ALA A 155 -6.53 -3.66 -13.15
CA ALA A 155 -7.43 -3.89 -12.02
C ALA A 155 -8.83 -4.16 -12.58
N ASN A 156 -9.34 -5.38 -12.40
CA ASN A 156 -10.74 -5.68 -12.63
C ASN A 156 -11.50 -5.44 -11.33
N ILE A 157 -12.48 -4.54 -11.36
CA ILE A 157 -13.41 -4.34 -10.26
C ILE A 157 -14.40 -5.50 -10.34
N GLY A 158 -14.33 -6.42 -9.37
CA GLY A 158 -15.33 -7.46 -9.21
C GLY A 158 -16.67 -6.84 -8.80
N GLN A 159 -17.74 -7.19 -9.49
CA GLN A 159 -19.12 -6.88 -9.12
C GLN A 159 -19.55 -7.68 -7.89
#